data_9d81691d43b4453a7e78a82b2a10564a
#
_entry.id   9d81691d43b4453a7e78a82b2a10564a
#
_cell.length_a   1.000
_cell.length_b   1.000
_cell.length_c   1.000
_cell.angle_alpha   90.00
_cell.angle_beta   90.00
_cell.angle_gamma   90.00
#
_symmetry.space_group_name_H-M   'P 1'
#
loop_
_entity.id
_entity.type
_entity.pdbx_description
1 polymer ?
#
loop_
_entity_poly.entity_id
_entity_poly.type
_entity_poly.pdbx_seq_one_letter_code
_entity_poly.pdbx_strand_id
1 'polypeptide(L)'
;TGTNIPYISPALSRDGNILIGNRGTDGSVHMVDRSSGRQLWRRKSPNGGANGGISVGQNGVIHSALSGANGFARTTQDGVNLSPNLGKGNTAAAVYPAIDAQGNVYVAFSEGVVAAYDNQGNELWRYPASGTMGKIDQGGPAIGADGTIYVGTKNPNAQVVALTKGGAKKWSYSSVAEIGTTPAIDSDGNIHICDDGGNYIIL
;
A
#
# COMPACT_ATOMS: atom_id res chain seq x y z
N THR A 1 11.98 -17.36 20.62
CA THR A 1 11.61 -15.97 20.31
C THR A 1 12.02 -15.68 18.87
N GLY A 2 11.09 -15.99 17.93
CA GLY A 2 11.32 -15.78 16.51
C GLY A 2 11.42 -14.29 16.19
N THR A 3 12.60 -13.86 15.80
CA THR A 3 12.85 -12.53 15.25
C THR A 3 12.34 -12.48 13.82
N ASN A 4 11.04 -12.32 13.63
CA ASN A 4 10.50 -11.91 12.34
C ASN A 4 10.79 -10.42 12.17
N ILE A 5 11.95 -10.09 11.62
CA ILE A 5 12.28 -8.72 11.21
C ILE A 5 11.33 -8.38 10.07
N PRO A 6 10.53 -7.32 10.20
CA PRO A 6 9.66 -6.89 9.12
C PRO A 6 10.50 -6.40 7.94
N TYR A 7 10.16 -6.81 6.73
CA TYR A 7 10.67 -6.19 5.50
C TYR A 7 10.00 -4.83 5.23
N ILE A 8 9.58 -4.12 6.28
CA ILE A 8 8.79 -2.90 6.20
C ILE A 8 9.65 -1.75 6.69
N SER A 9 9.81 -0.72 5.87
CA SER A 9 10.47 0.50 6.31
C SER A 9 9.61 1.22 7.36
N PRO A 10 10.22 1.81 8.39
CA PRO A 10 9.52 2.67 9.32
C PRO A 10 8.89 3.87 8.59
N ALA A 11 7.77 4.35 9.11
CA ALA A 11 7.16 5.61 8.68
C ALA A 11 7.20 6.64 9.79
N LEU A 12 7.05 7.91 9.44
CA LEU A 12 6.93 8.99 10.41
C LEU A 12 5.46 9.37 10.58
N SER A 13 5.02 9.53 11.81
CA SER A 13 3.74 10.15 12.12
C SER A 13 3.80 11.65 11.81
N ARG A 14 2.65 12.32 11.81
CA ARG A 14 2.59 13.76 11.60
C ARG A 14 3.45 14.55 12.62
N ASP A 15 3.54 14.07 13.86
CA ASP A 15 4.34 14.68 14.93
C ASP A 15 5.80 14.24 14.92
N GLY A 16 6.20 13.49 13.89
CA GLY A 16 7.57 13.00 13.69
C GLY A 16 7.94 11.79 14.53
N ASN A 17 6.99 11.16 15.25
CA ASN A 17 7.23 9.90 15.94
C ASN A 17 7.36 8.74 14.94
N ILE A 18 8.01 7.67 15.36
CA ILE A 18 8.34 6.55 14.49
C ILE A 18 7.23 5.50 14.55
N LEU A 19 6.74 5.10 13.37
CA LEU A 19 5.79 4.01 13.21
C LEU A 19 6.52 2.77 12.68
N ILE A 20 6.32 1.64 13.36
CA ILE A 20 6.95 0.37 13.00
C ILE A 20 5.86 -0.70 12.93
N GLY A 21 5.83 -1.43 11.81
CA GLY A 21 4.99 -2.62 11.66
C GLY A 21 5.74 -3.87 12.10
N ASN A 22 5.03 -4.85 12.63
CA ASN A 22 5.57 -6.16 12.98
C ASN A 22 4.88 -7.25 12.16
N ARG A 23 5.67 -8.08 11.47
CA ARG A 23 5.21 -9.27 10.76
C ARG A 23 5.17 -10.47 11.71
N GLY A 24 4.14 -11.29 11.60
CA GLY A 24 4.03 -12.55 12.35
C GLY A 24 2.65 -12.71 12.97
N THR A 25 2.46 -13.76 13.75
CA THR A 25 1.18 -14.09 14.41
C THR A 25 0.70 -13.00 15.38
N ASP A 26 1.58 -12.10 15.78
CA ASP A 26 1.29 -10.99 16.67
C ASP A 26 1.06 -9.65 15.95
N GLY A 27 1.17 -9.61 14.65
CA GLY A 27 1.03 -8.46 13.76
C GLY A 27 0.53 -7.18 14.41
N SER A 28 1.46 -6.31 14.76
CA SER A 28 1.12 -5.05 15.42
C SER A 28 1.81 -3.86 14.76
N VAL A 29 1.17 -2.71 14.86
CA VAL A 29 1.78 -1.42 14.60
C VAL A 29 2.14 -0.79 15.93
N HIS A 30 3.35 -0.27 16.01
CA HIS A 30 3.87 0.42 17.19
C HIS A 30 4.16 1.87 16.83
N MET A 31 3.87 2.78 17.74
CA MET A 31 4.39 4.13 17.69
C MET A 31 5.43 4.30 18.77
N VAL A 32 6.57 4.84 18.40
CA VAL A 32 7.72 5.06 19.26
C VAL A 32 8.04 6.55 19.27
N ASP A 33 8.22 7.12 20.43
CA ASP A 33 8.67 8.49 20.61
C ASP A 33 10.08 8.66 20.00
N ARG A 34 10.24 9.60 19.10
CA ARG A 34 11.49 9.78 18.34
C ARG A 34 12.67 10.22 19.19
N SER A 35 12.41 10.87 20.33
CA SER A 35 13.45 11.46 21.17
C SER A 35 13.94 10.51 22.24
N SER A 36 13.03 9.73 22.82
CA SER A 36 13.32 8.83 23.95
C SER A 36 13.39 7.35 23.58
N GLY A 37 12.92 6.96 22.38
CA GLY A 37 12.78 5.57 21.98
C GLY A 37 11.68 4.81 22.74
N ARG A 38 10.90 5.50 23.59
CA ARG A 38 9.84 4.89 24.36
C ARG A 38 8.63 4.57 23.49
N GLN A 39 8.07 3.36 23.63
CA GLN A 39 6.81 3.00 23.00
C GLN A 39 5.67 3.87 23.54
N LEU A 40 5.02 4.62 22.66
CA LEU A 40 3.84 5.44 23.01
C LEU A 40 2.58 4.56 23.03
N TRP A 41 2.41 3.73 22.00
CA TRP A 41 1.33 2.75 21.95
C TRP A 41 1.69 1.57 21.05
N ARG A 42 0.96 0.49 21.20
CA ARG A 42 0.98 -0.69 20.37
C ARG A 42 -0.44 -1.06 19.97
N ARG A 43 -0.65 -1.27 18.70
CA ARG A 43 -1.94 -1.72 18.18
C ARG A 43 -1.76 -3.09 17.53
N LYS A 44 -2.39 -4.10 18.11
CA LYS A 44 -2.46 -5.43 17.54
C LYS A 44 -3.51 -5.45 16.42
N SER A 45 -3.14 -5.99 15.26
CA SER A 45 -4.12 -6.29 14.23
C SER A 45 -4.97 -7.49 14.66
N PRO A 46 -6.30 -7.43 14.59
CA PRO A 46 -7.15 -8.51 15.08
C PRO A 46 -6.96 -9.83 14.33
N ASN A 47 -6.45 -9.82 13.12
CA ASN A 47 -6.47 -11.00 12.25
C ASN A 47 -5.19 -11.21 11.40
N GLY A 48 -4.04 -10.73 11.82
CA GLY A 48 -2.81 -10.96 11.07
C GLY A 48 -1.78 -9.86 11.22
N GLY A 49 -0.56 -10.11 10.75
CA GLY A 49 0.55 -9.19 10.83
C GLY A 49 0.36 -7.95 9.96
N ALA A 50 0.93 -6.84 10.35
CA ALA A 50 1.20 -5.73 9.46
C ALA A 50 2.32 -6.19 8.49
N ASN A 51 1.96 -6.88 7.42
CA ASN A 51 2.92 -7.41 6.44
C ASN A 51 3.30 -6.39 5.37
N GLY A 52 2.48 -5.36 5.22
CA GLY A 52 2.67 -4.30 4.25
C GLY A 52 3.14 -3.01 4.88
N GLY A 53 3.45 -2.05 4.05
CA GLY A 53 3.93 -0.74 4.46
C GLY A 53 2.91 0.06 5.27
N ILE A 54 3.43 1.07 5.94
CA ILE A 54 2.66 2.05 6.69
C ILE A 54 2.73 3.37 5.94
N SER A 55 1.59 3.98 5.67
CA SER A 55 1.48 5.31 5.09
C SER A 55 0.68 6.22 6.02
N VAL A 56 1.06 7.49 6.08
CA VAL A 56 0.41 8.47 6.96
C VAL A 56 -0.18 9.58 6.11
N GLY A 57 -1.49 9.77 6.23
CA GLY A 57 -2.20 10.86 5.55
C GLY A 57 -1.92 12.22 6.17
N GLN A 58 -2.19 13.30 5.41
CA GLN A 58 -2.03 14.68 5.91
C GLN A 58 -2.90 14.97 7.14
N ASN A 59 -4.03 14.27 7.28
CA ASN A 59 -4.90 14.33 8.46
C ASN A 59 -4.36 13.54 9.69
N GLY A 60 -3.16 12.93 9.57
CA GLY A 60 -2.56 12.11 10.60
C GLY A 60 -3.10 10.69 10.72
N VAL A 61 -4.04 10.29 9.87
CA VAL A 61 -4.52 8.90 9.85
C VAL A 61 -3.42 7.98 9.32
N ILE A 62 -3.18 6.93 10.07
CA ILE A 62 -2.19 5.89 9.77
C ILE A 62 -2.89 4.75 9.03
N HIS A 63 -2.38 4.41 7.86
CA HIS A 63 -2.85 3.32 7.03
C HIS A 63 -1.82 2.20 7.02
N SER A 64 -2.19 1.00 7.43
CA SER A 64 -1.31 -0.15 7.48
C SER A 64 -1.88 -1.31 6.69
N ALA A 65 -1.12 -1.84 5.73
CA ALA A 65 -1.49 -3.05 5.00
C ALA A 65 -1.36 -4.27 5.90
N LEU A 66 -2.37 -5.14 5.87
CA LEU A 66 -2.48 -6.30 6.75
C LEU A 66 -2.28 -7.60 5.96
N SER A 67 -1.68 -8.60 6.58
CA SER A 67 -1.61 -9.95 6.03
C SER A 67 -2.95 -10.69 6.17
N GLY A 68 -3.14 -11.67 5.30
CA GLY A 68 -4.38 -12.45 5.26
C GLY A 68 -5.53 -11.67 4.63
N ALA A 69 -6.72 -12.24 4.61
CA ALA A 69 -7.92 -11.69 3.96
C ALA A 69 -8.51 -10.43 4.64
N ASN A 70 -7.65 -9.58 5.20
CA ASN A 70 -8.06 -8.47 6.05
C ASN A 70 -7.77 -7.08 5.46
N GLY A 71 -7.25 -7.03 4.23
CA GLY A 71 -7.05 -5.79 3.53
C GLY A 71 -6.08 -4.83 4.24
N PHE A 72 -6.58 -3.70 4.72
CA PHE A 72 -5.77 -2.73 5.46
C PHE A 72 -6.54 -2.14 6.65
N ALA A 73 -5.81 -1.59 7.62
CA ALA A 73 -6.34 -0.93 8.79
C ALA A 73 -6.09 0.58 8.75
N ARG A 74 -6.97 1.32 9.40
CA ARG A 74 -6.86 2.76 9.63
C ARG A 74 -6.82 3.03 11.13
N THR A 75 -5.87 3.85 11.56
CA THR A 75 -5.64 4.12 12.97
C THR A 75 -5.34 5.62 13.16
N THR A 76 -5.84 6.22 14.23
CA THR A 76 -5.46 7.60 14.60
C THR A 76 -4.03 7.65 15.10
N GLN A 77 -3.48 8.85 15.28
CA GLN A 77 -2.16 9.04 15.91
C GLN A 77 -2.13 8.54 17.37
N ASP A 78 -3.28 8.56 18.07
CA ASP A 78 -3.41 8.06 19.44
C ASP A 78 -3.62 6.54 19.52
N GLY A 79 -3.53 5.85 18.39
CA GLY A 79 -3.68 4.41 18.30
C GLY A 79 -5.14 3.92 18.32
N VAL A 80 -6.13 4.79 18.12
CA VAL A 80 -7.54 4.38 18.04
C VAL A 80 -7.84 3.80 16.66
N ASN A 81 -8.44 2.63 16.63
CA ASN A 81 -8.83 1.99 15.37
C ASN A 81 -10.06 2.67 14.76
N LEU A 82 -9.93 3.19 13.55
CA LEU A 82 -11.02 3.86 12.83
C LEU A 82 -11.86 2.90 11.99
N SER A 83 -11.24 1.90 11.42
CA SER A 83 -11.92 0.91 10.59
C SER A 83 -11.06 -0.34 10.53
N PRO A 84 -11.43 -1.41 11.24
CA PRO A 84 -10.80 -2.70 11.04
C PRO A 84 -11.33 -3.29 9.73
N ASN A 85 -10.45 -3.82 8.90
CA ASN A 85 -10.80 -4.68 7.76
C ASN A 85 -11.43 -3.96 6.55
N LEU A 86 -10.82 -2.88 6.08
CA LEU A 86 -11.10 -2.36 4.74
C LEU A 86 -10.49 -3.29 3.68
N GLY A 87 -11.19 -3.51 2.58
CA GLY A 87 -10.78 -4.47 1.55
C GLY A 87 -11.05 -5.92 1.92
N LYS A 88 -12.07 -6.16 2.73
CA LYS A 88 -12.47 -7.48 3.23
C LYS A 88 -12.60 -8.51 2.11
N GLY A 89 -11.98 -9.67 2.31
CA GLY A 89 -11.93 -10.75 1.33
C GLY A 89 -10.74 -10.71 0.37
N ASN A 90 -9.92 -9.64 0.40
CA ASN A 90 -8.69 -9.55 -0.38
C ASN A 90 -7.48 -9.61 0.54
N THR A 91 -6.43 -10.27 0.09
CA THR A 91 -5.14 -10.28 0.78
C THR A 91 -4.40 -9.00 0.41
N ALA A 92 -4.13 -8.14 1.38
CA ALA A 92 -3.31 -6.98 1.08
C ALA A 92 -1.96 -7.43 0.52
N ALA A 93 -1.57 -6.85 -0.59
CA ALA A 93 -0.21 -6.96 -1.06
C ALA A 93 0.72 -6.40 0.04
N ALA A 94 1.92 -6.95 0.15
CA ALA A 94 2.92 -6.48 1.12
C ALA A 94 3.50 -5.12 0.72
N VAL A 95 2.66 -4.11 0.54
CA VAL A 95 2.97 -2.85 -0.12
C VAL A 95 2.42 -1.65 0.66
N TYR A 96 2.96 -0.49 0.34
CA TYR A 96 2.53 0.76 0.94
C TYR A 96 1.26 1.27 0.26
N PRO A 97 0.18 1.58 1.01
CA PRO A 97 -0.92 2.35 0.46
C PRO A 97 -0.44 3.72 -0.04
N ALA A 98 -0.90 4.15 -1.21
CA ALA A 98 -0.67 5.51 -1.67
C ALA A 98 -1.82 6.42 -1.20
N ILE A 99 -1.51 7.68 -0.90
CA ILE A 99 -2.49 8.63 -0.37
C ILE A 99 -2.40 9.92 -1.20
N ASP A 100 -3.53 10.38 -1.74
CA ASP A 100 -3.58 11.65 -2.48
C ASP A 100 -3.75 12.86 -1.53
N ALA A 101 -3.67 14.06 -2.10
CA ALA A 101 -3.79 15.30 -1.34
C ALA A 101 -5.19 15.50 -0.72
N GLN A 102 -6.21 14.82 -1.21
CA GLN A 102 -7.57 14.82 -0.66
C GLN A 102 -7.75 13.80 0.47
N GLY A 103 -6.74 12.97 0.72
CA GLY A 103 -6.76 11.90 1.72
C GLY A 103 -7.41 10.61 1.24
N ASN A 104 -7.66 10.47 -0.07
CA ASN A 104 -8.07 9.19 -0.62
C ASN A 104 -6.90 8.22 -0.61
N VAL A 105 -7.20 6.96 -0.34
CA VAL A 105 -6.20 5.90 -0.15
C VAL A 105 -6.35 4.86 -1.25
N TYR A 106 -5.26 4.57 -1.92
CA TYR A 106 -5.19 3.56 -2.98
C TYR A 106 -4.41 2.37 -2.48
N VAL A 107 -5.03 1.20 -2.52
CA VAL A 107 -4.45 -0.05 -2.00
C VAL A 107 -4.39 -1.08 -3.12
N ALA A 108 -3.22 -1.68 -3.29
CA ALA A 108 -3.05 -2.83 -4.16
C ALA A 108 -3.19 -4.12 -3.36
N PHE A 109 -3.91 -5.09 -3.90
CA PHE A 109 -4.15 -6.40 -3.30
C PHE A 109 -3.45 -7.49 -4.09
N SER A 110 -2.95 -8.50 -3.39
CA SER A 110 -2.14 -9.60 -3.98
C SER A 110 -2.86 -10.34 -5.09
N GLU A 111 -4.18 -10.35 -5.06
CA GLU A 111 -5.03 -10.96 -6.08
C GLU A 111 -5.01 -10.18 -7.41
N GLY A 112 -4.31 -9.06 -7.48
CA GLY A 112 -4.23 -8.23 -8.67
C GLY A 112 -5.41 -7.28 -8.83
N VAL A 113 -5.84 -6.71 -7.73
CA VAL A 113 -6.88 -5.68 -7.67
C VAL A 113 -6.32 -4.42 -7.02
N VAL A 114 -6.69 -3.27 -7.53
CA VAL A 114 -6.48 -1.97 -6.86
C VAL A 114 -7.84 -1.44 -6.44
N ALA A 115 -7.93 -0.94 -5.22
CA ALA A 115 -9.13 -0.24 -4.75
C ALA A 115 -8.79 1.12 -4.17
N ALA A 116 -9.71 2.06 -4.32
CA ALA A 116 -9.63 3.39 -3.72
C ALA A 116 -10.68 3.54 -2.63
N TYR A 117 -10.28 4.22 -1.57
CA TYR A 117 -11.13 4.53 -0.43
C TYR A 117 -11.06 6.03 -0.15
N ASP A 118 -12.18 6.61 0.28
CA ASP A 118 -12.18 7.99 0.77
C ASP A 118 -11.50 8.12 2.14
N ASN A 119 -11.40 9.35 2.63
CA ASN A 119 -10.80 9.63 3.93
C ASN A 119 -11.63 9.12 5.13
N GLN A 120 -12.89 8.70 4.93
CA GLN A 120 -13.73 8.01 5.92
C GLN A 120 -13.58 6.49 5.86
N GLY A 121 -13.01 5.94 4.77
CA GLY A 121 -12.81 4.51 4.53
C GLY A 121 -13.93 3.85 3.73
N ASN A 122 -14.77 4.62 3.07
CA ASN A 122 -15.73 4.08 2.12
C ASN A 122 -15.02 3.73 0.81
N GLU A 123 -15.29 2.56 0.25
CA GLU A 123 -14.76 2.17 -1.04
C GLU A 123 -15.38 3.03 -2.14
N LEU A 124 -14.53 3.74 -2.88
CA LEU A 124 -14.93 4.57 -4.01
C LEU A 124 -15.04 3.73 -5.29
N TRP A 125 -14.05 2.87 -5.51
CA TRP A 125 -13.99 1.96 -6.66
C TRP A 125 -12.98 0.85 -6.43
N ARG A 126 -13.07 -0.20 -7.27
CA ARG A 126 -12.03 -1.23 -7.44
C ARG A 126 -11.81 -1.55 -8.91
N TYR A 127 -10.58 -1.88 -9.25
CA TYR A 127 -10.21 -2.29 -10.60
C TYR A 127 -9.30 -3.52 -10.57
N PRO A 128 -9.55 -4.54 -11.40
CA PRO A 128 -10.80 -4.72 -12.15
C PRO A 128 -11.98 -5.00 -11.21
N ALA A 129 -13.20 -4.72 -11.69
CA ALA A 129 -14.42 -4.97 -10.92
C ALA A 129 -14.66 -6.47 -10.69
N SER A 130 -14.10 -7.30 -11.56
CA SER A 130 -14.10 -8.77 -11.43
C SER A 130 -12.81 -9.32 -12.08
N GLY A 131 -12.34 -10.46 -11.60
CA GLY A 131 -11.10 -11.08 -12.06
C GLY A 131 -9.85 -10.39 -11.50
N THR A 132 -8.76 -10.47 -12.24
CA THR A 132 -7.44 -9.94 -11.85
C THR A 132 -6.72 -9.33 -13.03
N MET A 133 -5.89 -8.31 -12.79
CA MET A 133 -4.97 -7.78 -13.80
C MET A 133 -3.57 -8.43 -13.76
N GLY A 134 -3.36 -9.40 -12.90
CA GLY A 134 -2.07 -10.04 -12.61
C GLY A 134 -1.72 -9.83 -11.14
N LYS A 135 -0.95 -10.75 -10.54
CA LYS A 135 -0.59 -10.66 -9.12
C LYS A 135 0.16 -9.35 -8.81
N ILE A 136 -0.09 -8.79 -7.64
CA ILE A 136 0.68 -7.68 -7.07
C ILE A 136 1.30 -8.19 -5.78
N ASP A 137 2.63 -8.19 -5.70
CA ASP A 137 3.32 -8.86 -4.58
C ASP A 137 4.16 -7.89 -3.74
N GLN A 138 5.02 -7.10 -4.36
CA GLN A 138 6.00 -6.25 -3.67
C GLN A 138 5.93 -4.78 -4.07
N GLY A 139 5.25 -4.44 -5.17
CA GLY A 139 5.07 -3.07 -5.66
C GLY A 139 3.75 -2.47 -5.21
N GLY A 140 3.77 -1.24 -4.73
CA GLY A 140 2.58 -0.45 -4.39
C GLY A 140 2.09 0.42 -5.53
N PRO A 141 0.93 1.06 -5.39
CA PRO A 141 0.48 2.07 -6.32
C PRO A 141 1.32 3.35 -6.17
N ALA A 142 1.59 4.01 -7.30
CA ALA A 142 2.13 5.36 -7.35
C ALA A 142 1.08 6.32 -7.92
N ILE A 143 1.09 7.58 -7.49
CA ILE A 143 0.11 8.59 -7.92
C ILE A 143 0.86 9.69 -8.67
N GLY A 144 0.50 9.90 -9.93
CA GLY A 144 0.98 11.01 -10.73
C GLY A 144 0.37 12.36 -10.32
N ALA A 145 1.01 13.45 -10.73
CA ALA A 145 0.53 14.80 -10.44
C ALA A 145 -0.88 15.08 -11.00
N ASP A 146 -1.26 14.38 -12.07
CA ASP A 146 -2.60 14.44 -12.66
C ASP A 146 -3.63 13.52 -11.96
N GLY A 147 -3.22 12.83 -10.90
CA GLY A 147 -4.04 11.85 -10.18
C GLY A 147 -4.14 10.48 -10.84
N THR A 148 -3.35 10.19 -11.86
CA THR A 148 -3.25 8.85 -12.45
C THR A 148 -2.57 7.90 -11.49
N ILE A 149 -3.13 6.70 -11.33
CA ILE A 149 -2.61 5.66 -10.45
C ILE A 149 -1.87 4.62 -11.30
N TYR A 150 -0.62 4.36 -10.99
CA TYR A 150 0.23 3.40 -11.68
C TYR A 150 0.55 2.21 -10.79
N VAL A 151 0.44 0.99 -11.34
CA VAL A 151 0.72 -0.26 -10.62
C VAL A 151 1.45 -1.22 -11.52
N GLY A 152 2.50 -1.86 -11.01
CA GLY A 152 3.16 -3.00 -11.63
C GLY A 152 2.50 -4.31 -11.23
N THR A 153 2.43 -5.27 -12.16
CA THR A 153 1.88 -6.60 -11.91
C THR A 153 2.85 -7.70 -12.31
N LYS A 154 2.66 -8.87 -11.70
CA LYS A 154 3.36 -10.12 -12.00
C LYS A 154 2.49 -11.05 -12.83
N ASN A 155 2.99 -12.27 -13.09
CA ASN A 155 2.27 -13.31 -13.82
C ASN A 155 0.82 -13.50 -13.32
N PRO A 156 -0.12 -13.90 -14.20
CA PRO A 156 0.10 -14.25 -15.62
C PRO A 156 0.22 -13.07 -16.58
N ASN A 157 0.00 -11.83 -16.13
CA ASN A 157 0.01 -10.63 -16.97
C ASN A 157 0.98 -9.61 -16.41
N ALA A 158 2.29 -9.78 -16.67
CA ALA A 158 3.32 -8.82 -16.27
C ALA A 158 3.14 -7.52 -17.06
N GLN A 159 2.67 -6.46 -16.40
CA GLN A 159 2.37 -5.18 -17.04
C GLN A 159 2.44 -4.01 -16.04
N VAL A 160 2.60 -2.82 -16.59
CA VAL A 160 2.25 -1.58 -15.87
C VAL A 160 0.82 -1.22 -16.26
N VAL A 161 -0.01 -0.95 -15.28
CA VAL A 161 -1.38 -0.49 -15.51
C VAL A 161 -1.51 0.95 -15.01
N ALA A 162 -2.03 1.83 -15.87
CA ALA A 162 -2.41 3.18 -15.49
C ALA A 162 -3.93 3.28 -15.37
N LEU A 163 -4.38 3.76 -14.21
CA LEU A 163 -5.80 3.98 -13.91
C LEU A 163 -6.07 5.47 -13.73
N THR A 164 -7.24 5.92 -14.15
CA THR A 164 -7.70 7.26 -13.80
C THR A 164 -7.96 7.36 -12.29
N LYS A 165 -8.03 8.55 -11.75
CA LYS A 165 -8.47 8.82 -10.37
C LYS A 165 -9.84 8.19 -10.06
N GLY A 166 -10.71 8.03 -11.07
CA GLY A 166 -12.03 7.39 -10.95
C GLY A 166 -12.03 5.87 -11.13
N GLY A 167 -10.86 5.22 -11.28
CA GLY A 167 -10.75 3.77 -11.36
C GLY A 167 -10.90 3.17 -12.77
N ALA A 168 -11.03 3.98 -13.82
CA ALA A 168 -11.03 3.49 -15.19
C ALA A 168 -9.60 3.27 -15.71
N LYS A 169 -9.38 2.20 -16.48
CA LYS A 169 -8.08 1.97 -17.12
C LYS A 169 -7.81 3.04 -18.20
N LYS A 170 -6.67 3.72 -18.08
CA LYS A 170 -6.16 4.64 -19.12
C LYS A 170 -5.40 3.85 -20.18
N TRP A 171 -4.44 3.07 -19.75
CA TRP A 171 -3.59 2.24 -20.61
C TRP A 171 -2.92 1.12 -19.81
N SER A 172 -2.27 0.21 -20.49
CA SER A 172 -1.33 -0.73 -19.91
C SER A 172 -0.16 -0.97 -20.86
N TYR A 173 1.01 -1.21 -20.29
CA TYR A 173 2.24 -1.58 -20.98
C TYR A 173 2.63 -2.99 -20.55
N SER A 174 2.78 -3.92 -21.51
CA SER A 174 3.19 -5.29 -21.22
C SER A 174 4.71 -5.36 -21.08
N SER A 175 5.17 -5.91 -19.96
CA SER A 175 6.59 -6.17 -19.72
C SER A 175 6.95 -7.61 -20.11
N VAL A 176 8.21 -7.81 -20.45
CA VAL A 176 8.76 -9.16 -20.77
C VAL A 176 9.02 -9.96 -19.49
N ALA A 177 9.11 -9.32 -18.35
CA ALA A 177 9.31 -9.94 -17.05
C ALA A 177 8.37 -9.33 -15.99
N GLU A 178 8.23 -10.01 -14.86
CA GLU A 178 7.37 -9.57 -13.75
C GLU A 178 7.79 -8.21 -13.20
N ILE A 179 6.82 -7.40 -12.81
CA ILE A 179 7.07 -6.10 -12.20
C ILE A 179 6.72 -6.19 -10.72
N GLY A 180 7.76 -6.34 -9.88
CA GLY A 180 7.66 -6.42 -8.44
C GLY A 180 7.93 -5.10 -7.72
N THR A 181 8.18 -3.99 -8.46
CA THR A 181 8.54 -2.69 -7.89
C THR A 181 7.38 -1.70 -7.90
N THR A 182 7.38 -0.75 -6.96
CA THR A 182 6.53 0.43 -7.04
C THR A 182 7.07 1.36 -8.13
N PRO A 183 6.25 1.83 -9.08
CA PRO A 183 6.68 2.83 -10.05
C PRO A 183 7.16 4.11 -9.37
N ALA A 184 8.27 4.68 -9.85
CA ALA A 184 8.68 6.04 -9.50
C ALA A 184 8.26 7.00 -10.61
N ILE A 185 7.89 8.23 -10.24
CA ILE A 185 7.42 9.23 -11.19
C ILE A 185 8.33 10.46 -11.05
N ASP A 186 8.92 10.90 -12.16
CA ASP A 186 9.76 12.09 -12.16
C ASP A 186 8.95 13.40 -12.31
N SER A 187 9.64 14.53 -12.30
CA SER A 187 9.01 15.85 -12.43
C SER A 187 8.34 16.10 -13.77
N ASP A 188 8.76 15.38 -14.81
CA ASP A 188 8.22 15.49 -16.16
C ASP A 188 7.03 14.56 -16.39
N GLY A 189 6.75 13.69 -15.39
CA GLY A 189 5.66 12.72 -15.41
C GLY A 189 6.03 11.38 -16.03
N ASN A 190 7.31 11.13 -16.32
CA ASN A 190 7.75 9.83 -16.78
C ASN A 190 7.68 8.80 -15.66
N ILE A 191 7.29 7.58 -16.01
CA ILE A 191 7.15 6.47 -15.08
C ILE A 191 8.37 5.55 -15.21
N HIS A 192 9.13 5.45 -14.14
CA HIS A 192 10.35 4.66 -14.04
C HIS A 192 10.07 3.35 -13.31
N ILE A 193 10.42 2.21 -13.92
CA ILE A 193 10.12 0.88 -13.42
C ILE A 193 11.31 -0.03 -13.69
N CYS A 194 11.56 -0.97 -12.76
CA CYS A 194 12.43 -2.11 -12.99
C CYS A 194 11.59 -3.39 -13.00
N ASP A 195 11.84 -4.26 -13.95
CA ASP A 195 11.25 -5.60 -13.95
C ASP A 195 12.22 -6.65 -13.36
N ASP A 196 11.69 -7.83 -13.04
CA ASP A 196 12.48 -8.92 -12.47
C ASP A 196 13.48 -9.54 -13.48
N GLY A 197 13.41 -9.17 -14.75
CA GLY A 197 14.39 -9.50 -15.79
C GLY A 197 15.60 -8.58 -15.82
N GLY A 198 15.63 -7.56 -14.93
CA GLY A 198 16.71 -6.57 -14.85
C GLY A 198 16.60 -5.44 -15.86
N ASN A 199 15.44 -5.27 -16.51
CA ASN A 199 15.23 -4.16 -17.42
C ASN A 199 14.79 -2.92 -16.66
N TYR A 200 15.36 -1.78 -17.05
CA TYR A 200 14.90 -0.45 -16.63
C TYR A 200 14.04 0.15 -17.74
N ILE A 201 12.81 0.49 -17.41
CA ILE A 201 11.77 0.91 -18.35
C ILE A 201 11.34 2.33 -17.97
N ILE A 202 11.24 3.21 -18.97
CA ILE A 202 10.69 4.57 -18.84
C ILE A 202 9.48 4.66 -19.77
N LEU A 203 8.34 5.11 -19.25
CA LEU A 203 7.07 5.26 -19.95
C LEU A 203 6.58 6.71 -19.85
#